data_9d07990a0ed0c0b301075fe1843e958c
#
_entry.id   9d07990a0ed0c0b301075fe1843e958c
#
_cell.length_a   1.000
_cell.length_b   1.000
_cell.length_c   1.000
_cell.angle_alpha   90.00
_cell.angle_beta   90.00
_cell.angle_gamma   90.00
#
_symmetry.space_group_name_H-M   'P 1'
#
loop_
_entity.id
_entity.type
_entity.pdbx_description
1 polymer ?
#
loop_
_entity_poly.entity_id
_entity_poly.type
_entity_poly.pdbx_seq_one_letter_code
_entity_poly.pdbx_strand_id
1 'polypeptide(L)'
;MSKKSKKSQASVAESSAAANIDLDRVIAGDCVQVMQQLASDSVDMVFADPPYNLQLSSDLRRPNNSTVKGVTESWDQFGSFEEYDNFSHAWLAEARRILKPTGTLWVIGSYHNIFRLGATLQDMGF
;
A
#
# COMPACT_ATOMS: atom_id res chain seq x y z
N MET A 1 -5.74 1.00 -63.15
CA MET A 1 -4.61 0.53 -62.31
C MET A 1 -4.78 1.03 -60.92
N SER A 2 -5.29 0.17 -60.05
CA SER A 2 -5.60 0.54 -58.65
C SER A 2 -4.57 -0.11 -57.72
N LYS A 3 -3.78 0.72 -57.01
CA LYS A 3 -2.83 0.24 -56.00
C LYS A 3 -3.53 0.11 -54.64
N LYS A 4 -3.77 -1.13 -54.22
CA LYS A 4 -4.18 -1.46 -52.85
C LYS A 4 -3.02 -1.22 -51.90
N SER A 5 -3.19 -0.26 -50.99
CA SER A 5 -2.33 -0.06 -49.82
C SER A 5 -2.64 -1.12 -48.79
N LYS A 6 -1.68 -1.99 -48.50
CA LYS A 6 -1.73 -2.91 -47.36
C LYS A 6 -1.41 -2.15 -46.07
N LYS A 7 -2.39 -1.95 -45.22
CA LYS A 7 -2.22 -1.45 -43.86
C LYS A 7 -1.73 -2.61 -43.00
N SER A 8 -0.46 -2.56 -42.62
CA SER A 8 0.15 -3.47 -41.67
C SER A 8 -0.46 -3.20 -40.27
N GLN A 9 -1.24 -4.14 -39.77
CA GLN A 9 -1.63 -4.18 -38.35
C GLN A 9 -0.47 -4.84 -37.60
N ALA A 10 0.30 -4.03 -36.89
CA ALA A 10 1.18 -4.51 -35.85
C ALA A 10 0.33 -4.85 -34.63
N SER A 11 0.14 -6.13 -34.40
CA SER A 11 -0.43 -6.64 -33.13
C SER A 11 0.60 -6.44 -32.03
N VAL A 12 0.35 -5.48 -31.16
CA VAL A 12 1.05 -5.38 -29.88
C VAL A 12 0.52 -6.50 -29.00
N ALA A 13 1.23 -7.60 -28.98
CA ALA A 13 1.01 -8.64 -28.00
C ALA A 13 1.61 -8.16 -26.67
N GLU A 14 0.84 -7.46 -25.84
CA GLU A 14 1.15 -7.30 -24.44
C GLU A 14 1.01 -8.66 -23.76
N SER A 15 2.13 -9.34 -23.63
CA SER A 15 2.27 -10.48 -22.73
C SER A 15 2.28 -9.95 -21.29
N SER A 16 1.11 -9.73 -20.72
CA SER A 16 0.94 -9.60 -19.29
C SER A 16 1.17 -10.99 -18.70
N ALA A 17 2.40 -11.28 -18.29
CA ALA A 17 2.67 -12.35 -17.37
C ALA A 17 2.03 -11.97 -16.02
N ALA A 18 0.77 -12.34 -15.84
CA ALA A 18 0.10 -12.25 -14.55
C ALA A 18 0.91 -13.12 -13.58
N ALA A 19 1.68 -12.49 -12.69
CA ALA A 19 2.34 -13.21 -11.62
C ALA A 19 1.23 -13.88 -10.81
N ASN A 20 1.25 -15.21 -10.77
CA ASN A 20 0.33 -15.98 -9.94
C ASN A 20 0.53 -15.53 -8.49
N ILE A 21 -0.48 -14.92 -7.90
CA ILE A 21 -0.47 -14.62 -6.47
C ILE A 21 -0.58 -15.97 -5.77
N ASP A 22 0.47 -16.32 -5.03
CA ASP A 22 0.43 -17.48 -4.15
C ASP A 22 -0.55 -17.18 -3.01
N LEU A 23 -1.66 -17.88 -2.98
CA LEU A 23 -2.69 -17.74 -1.97
C LEU A 23 -2.31 -18.42 -0.65
N ASP A 24 -2.98 -18.03 0.44
CA ASP A 24 -2.92 -18.66 1.76
C ASP A 24 -1.51 -18.72 2.37
N ARG A 25 -0.71 -17.66 2.18
CA ARG A 25 0.65 -17.60 2.73
C ARG A 25 0.95 -16.23 3.36
N VAL A 26 1.90 -16.25 4.30
CA VAL A 26 2.50 -15.05 4.88
C VAL A 26 3.82 -14.76 4.18
N ILE A 27 3.98 -13.52 3.71
CA ILE A 27 5.20 -13.04 3.08
C ILE A 27 5.85 -12.00 4.01
N ALA A 28 7.02 -12.32 4.53
CA ALA A 28 7.81 -11.37 5.32
C ALA A 28 8.64 -10.49 4.40
N GLY A 29 8.64 -9.16 4.67
CA GLY A 29 9.42 -8.21 3.88
C GLY A 29 8.90 -6.79 3.97
N ASP A 30 9.55 -5.88 3.26
CA ASP A 30 9.06 -4.53 3.03
C ASP A 30 7.79 -4.58 2.19
N CYS A 31 6.70 -3.99 2.69
CA CYS A 31 5.38 -4.10 2.07
C CYS A 31 5.33 -3.48 0.67
N VAL A 32 6.06 -2.39 0.42
CA VAL A 32 6.11 -1.74 -0.89
C VAL A 32 6.79 -2.68 -1.90
N GLN A 33 7.96 -3.23 -1.53
CA GLN A 33 8.70 -4.14 -2.39
C GLN A 33 7.94 -5.44 -2.67
N VAL A 34 7.23 -5.97 -1.67
CA VAL A 34 6.39 -7.16 -1.84
C VAL A 34 5.21 -6.86 -2.77
N MET A 35 4.49 -5.76 -2.55
CA MET A 35 3.37 -5.39 -3.42
C MET A 35 3.80 -5.11 -4.86
N GLN A 36 5.00 -4.57 -5.10
CA GLN A 36 5.54 -4.37 -6.46
C GLN A 36 5.66 -5.65 -7.28
N GLN A 37 5.74 -6.81 -6.62
CA GLN A 37 5.79 -8.11 -7.29
C GLN A 37 4.40 -8.65 -7.67
N LEU A 38 3.34 -8.04 -7.15
CA LEU A 38 1.97 -8.43 -7.46
C LEU A 38 1.48 -7.73 -8.74
N ALA A 39 0.63 -8.42 -9.49
CA ALA A 39 0.01 -7.84 -10.68
C ALA A 39 -0.94 -6.70 -10.31
N SER A 40 -1.10 -5.71 -11.20
CA SER A 40 -2.15 -4.70 -11.08
C SER A 40 -3.53 -5.36 -11.16
N ASP A 41 -4.53 -4.75 -10.50
CA ASP A 41 -5.93 -5.20 -10.54
C ASP A 41 -6.12 -6.68 -10.14
N SER A 42 -5.30 -7.18 -9.21
CA SER A 42 -5.26 -8.60 -8.84
C SER A 42 -5.90 -8.90 -7.49
N VAL A 43 -6.11 -7.90 -6.64
CA VAL A 43 -6.53 -8.05 -5.24
C VAL A 43 -7.93 -7.47 -5.04
N ASP A 44 -8.79 -8.21 -4.35
CA ASP A 44 -10.17 -7.78 -4.08
C ASP A 44 -10.26 -6.88 -2.85
N MET A 45 -9.36 -7.04 -1.88
CA MET A 45 -9.34 -6.26 -0.65
C MET A 45 -7.92 -6.07 -0.14
N VAL A 46 -7.62 -4.86 0.32
CA VAL A 46 -6.45 -4.56 1.14
C VAL A 46 -6.93 -4.15 2.53
N PHE A 47 -6.45 -4.86 3.55
CA PHE A 47 -6.64 -4.48 4.95
C PHE A 47 -5.26 -4.15 5.52
N ALA A 48 -5.03 -2.88 5.82
CA ALA A 48 -3.71 -2.37 6.21
C ALA A 48 -3.71 -1.89 7.66
N ASP A 49 -2.70 -2.33 8.41
CA ASP A 49 -2.36 -1.83 9.75
C ASP A 49 -0.94 -1.24 9.69
N PRO A 50 -0.79 -0.01 9.13
CA PRO A 50 0.50 0.60 8.91
C PRO A 50 1.12 1.10 10.21
N PRO A 51 2.42 1.45 10.22
CA PRO A 51 3.07 2.13 11.34
C PRO A 51 2.29 3.35 11.80
N TYR A 52 2.15 3.52 13.12
CA TYR A 52 1.38 4.63 13.70
C TYR A 52 2.23 5.87 13.99
N ASN A 53 3.55 5.74 13.93
CA ASN A 53 4.49 6.81 14.32
C ASN A 53 4.15 7.42 15.67
N LEU A 54 3.83 6.57 16.64
CA LEU A 54 3.49 6.98 18.00
C LEU A 54 4.77 7.41 18.73
N GLN A 55 5.19 8.65 18.54
CA GLN A 55 6.32 9.26 19.25
C GLN A 55 5.88 9.64 20.69
N LEU A 56 5.66 8.64 21.53
CA LEU A 56 5.26 8.85 22.90
C LEU A 56 6.48 9.18 23.76
N SER A 57 6.37 10.24 24.53
CA SER A 57 7.39 10.65 25.53
C SER A 57 7.37 9.74 26.79
N SER A 58 6.43 8.81 26.90
CA SER A 58 6.29 7.90 28.03
C SER A 58 5.69 6.57 27.58
N ASP A 59 5.92 5.52 28.37
CA ASP A 59 5.36 4.19 28.14
C ASP A 59 3.84 4.22 28.03
N LEU A 60 3.31 3.67 26.95
CA LEU A 60 1.87 3.42 26.83
C LEU A 60 1.48 2.27 27.76
N ARG A 61 0.51 2.50 28.64
CA ARG A 61 0.02 1.50 29.59
C ARG A 61 -1.42 1.11 29.29
N ARG A 62 -1.70 -0.18 29.44
CA ARG A 62 -3.07 -0.70 29.41
C ARG A 62 -3.81 -0.32 30.69
N PRO A 63 -5.16 -0.40 30.72
CA PRO A 63 -5.94 -0.15 31.94
C PRO A 63 -5.53 -1.02 33.13
N ASN A 64 -4.95 -2.20 32.92
CA ASN A 64 -4.40 -3.09 33.93
C ASN A 64 -2.96 -2.73 34.37
N ASN A 65 -2.46 -1.55 33.98
CA ASN A 65 -1.13 -1.02 34.27
C ASN A 65 0.05 -1.78 33.63
N SER A 66 -0.20 -2.74 32.75
CA SER A 66 0.87 -3.39 31.96
C SER A 66 1.33 -2.49 30.81
N THR A 67 2.65 -2.52 30.52
CA THR A 67 3.24 -1.74 29.42
C THR A 67 2.85 -2.36 28.07
N VAL A 68 2.55 -1.52 27.08
CA VAL A 68 2.35 -1.94 25.70
C VAL A 68 3.72 -2.07 25.05
N LYS A 69 4.09 -3.29 24.63
CA LYS A 69 5.28 -3.52 23.82
C LYS A 69 4.97 -3.15 22.35
N GLY A 70 5.92 -2.57 21.65
CA GLY A 70 5.79 -2.25 20.21
C GLY A 70 5.74 -0.75 19.88
N VAL A 71 5.71 0.11 20.91
CA VAL A 71 5.72 1.58 20.70
C VAL A 71 7.13 2.12 20.46
N THR A 72 8.16 1.31 20.68
CA THR A 72 9.58 1.66 20.58
C THR A 72 10.30 0.98 19.40
N GLU A 73 9.56 0.25 18.59
CA GLU A 73 10.13 -0.45 17.43
C GLU A 73 10.58 0.56 16.37
N SER A 74 11.78 0.36 15.83
CA SER A 74 12.37 1.31 14.87
C SER A 74 11.57 1.49 13.59
N TRP A 75 10.84 0.47 13.16
CA TRP A 75 9.98 0.53 11.98
C TRP A 75 8.71 1.39 12.16
N ASP A 76 8.33 1.71 13.41
CA ASP A 76 7.21 2.61 13.75
C ASP A 76 7.69 4.02 14.13
N GLN A 77 8.94 4.36 13.85
CA GLN A 77 9.52 5.66 14.17
C GLN A 77 9.98 6.38 12.91
N PHE A 78 9.44 7.57 12.68
CA PHE A 78 9.80 8.44 11.56
C PHE A 78 10.42 9.73 12.12
N GLY A 79 11.46 10.21 11.48
CA GLY A 79 12.18 11.40 11.90
C GLY A 79 11.41 12.71 11.66
N SER A 80 10.42 12.69 10.76
CA SER A 80 9.59 13.84 10.42
C SER A 80 8.22 13.40 9.90
N PHE A 81 7.27 14.35 9.84
CA PHE A 81 6.00 14.12 9.16
C PHE A 81 6.16 13.93 7.65
N GLU A 82 7.13 14.59 7.05
CA GLU A 82 7.44 14.43 5.62
C GLU A 82 7.86 12.99 5.32
N GLU A 83 8.71 12.42 6.15
CA GLU A 83 9.14 11.03 6.01
C GLU A 83 7.97 10.05 6.15
N TYR A 84 7.09 10.28 7.13
CA TYR A 84 5.86 9.49 7.30
C TYR A 84 4.91 9.63 6.10
N ASP A 85 4.74 10.83 5.57
CA ASP A 85 3.88 11.08 4.41
C ASP A 85 4.44 10.39 3.15
N ASN A 86 5.76 10.46 2.94
CA ASN A 86 6.44 9.79 1.83
C ASN A 86 6.27 8.26 1.91
N PHE A 87 6.42 7.69 3.10
CA PHE A 87 6.15 6.28 3.33
C PHE A 87 4.68 5.94 3.04
N SER A 88 3.75 6.73 3.58
CA SER A 88 2.31 6.52 3.39
C SER A 88 1.93 6.59 1.91
N HIS A 89 2.47 7.54 1.18
CA HIS A 89 2.26 7.67 -0.26
C HIS A 89 2.77 6.45 -1.03
N ALA A 90 3.95 5.94 -0.68
CA ALA A 90 4.56 4.80 -1.36
C ALA A 90 3.72 3.53 -1.24
N TRP A 91 3.32 3.14 -0.01
CA TRP A 91 2.54 1.92 0.15
C TRP A 91 1.08 2.07 -0.34
N LEU A 92 0.47 3.25 -0.20
CA LEU A 92 -0.88 3.51 -0.74
C LEU A 92 -0.90 3.46 -2.27
N ALA A 93 0.16 3.96 -2.94
CA ALA A 93 0.28 3.87 -4.40
C ALA A 93 0.27 2.41 -4.87
N GLU A 94 1.04 1.55 -4.21
CA GLU A 94 1.06 0.14 -4.54
C GLU A 94 -0.26 -0.56 -4.17
N ALA A 95 -0.85 -0.25 -3.01
CA ALA A 95 -2.16 -0.78 -2.63
C ALA A 95 -3.22 -0.43 -3.69
N ARG A 96 -3.22 0.81 -4.19
CA ARG A 96 -4.14 1.23 -5.25
C ARG A 96 -3.89 0.49 -6.56
N ARG A 97 -2.63 0.30 -6.94
CA ARG A 97 -2.25 -0.39 -8.17
C ARG A 97 -2.71 -1.85 -8.19
N ILE A 98 -2.54 -2.57 -7.07
CA ILE A 98 -2.91 -3.99 -6.99
C ILE A 98 -4.40 -4.23 -6.78
N LEU A 99 -5.14 -3.25 -6.22
CA LEU A 99 -6.59 -3.36 -6.03
C LEU A 99 -7.31 -3.37 -7.38
N LYS A 100 -8.27 -4.29 -7.52
CA LYS A 100 -9.22 -4.29 -8.62
C LYS A 100 -10.07 -3.01 -8.60
N PRO A 101 -10.65 -2.58 -9.73
CA PRO A 101 -11.55 -1.42 -9.77
C PRO A 101 -12.74 -1.51 -8.81
N THR A 102 -13.16 -2.71 -8.46
CA THR A 102 -14.24 -3.00 -7.49
C THR A 102 -13.72 -3.39 -6.11
N GLY A 103 -12.41 -3.34 -5.92
CA GLY A 103 -11.75 -3.70 -4.67
C GLY A 103 -11.96 -2.67 -3.57
N THR A 104 -11.73 -3.07 -2.34
CA THR A 104 -11.88 -2.20 -1.16
C THR A 104 -10.59 -2.06 -0.38
N LEU A 105 -10.36 -0.87 0.15
CA LEU A 105 -9.23 -0.57 1.04
C LEU A 105 -9.76 -0.26 2.44
N TRP A 106 -9.19 -0.96 3.43
CA TRP A 106 -9.40 -0.70 4.85
C TRP A 106 -8.06 -0.34 5.47
N VAL A 107 -7.99 0.79 6.18
CA VAL A 107 -6.77 1.25 6.84
C VAL A 107 -7.06 1.50 8.30
N ILE A 108 -6.29 0.85 9.18
CA ILE A 108 -6.29 1.17 10.61
C ILE A 108 -5.35 2.37 10.81
N GLY A 109 -5.78 3.35 11.55
CA GLY A 109 -4.98 4.54 11.87
C GLY A 109 -5.10 4.93 13.33
N SER A 110 -4.06 5.57 13.84
CA SER A 110 -4.12 6.22 15.14
C SER A 110 -4.68 7.64 15.02
N TYR A 111 -5.16 8.19 16.12
CA TYR A 111 -5.62 9.59 16.16
C TYR A 111 -4.51 10.60 15.83
N HIS A 112 -3.23 10.22 15.91
CA HIS A 112 -2.11 11.09 15.54
C HIS A 112 -1.99 11.29 14.03
N ASN A 113 -2.30 10.26 13.23
CA ASN A 113 -1.97 10.24 11.81
C ASN A 113 -3.18 10.02 10.89
N ILE A 114 -4.35 9.70 11.44
CA ILE A 114 -5.53 9.35 10.63
C ILE A 114 -5.92 10.48 9.65
N PHE A 115 -5.78 11.76 10.05
CA PHE A 115 -6.10 12.89 9.18
C PHE A 115 -5.08 13.04 8.04
N ARG A 116 -3.80 12.72 8.28
CA ARG A 116 -2.76 12.74 7.24
C ARG A 116 -2.98 11.62 6.23
N LEU A 117 -3.28 10.42 6.71
CA LEU A 117 -3.67 9.29 5.86
C LEU A 117 -4.92 9.62 5.05
N GLY A 118 -5.93 10.22 5.67
CA GLY A 118 -7.15 10.65 5.00
C GLY A 118 -6.90 11.66 3.89
N ALA A 119 -6.06 12.67 4.13
CA ALA A 119 -5.67 13.63 3.11
C ALA A 119 -4.93 12.94 1.95
N THR A 120 -3.95 12.09 2.25
CA THR A 120 -3.21 11.33 1.22
C THR A 120 -4.17 10.47 0.38
N LEU A 121 -5.12 9.77 0.99
CA LEU A 121 -6.13 8.99 0.28
C LEU A 121 -6.96 9.85 -0.67
N GLN A 122 -7.39 11.04 -0.24
CA GLN A 122 -8.13 11.98 -1.08
C GLN A 122 -7.29 12.49 -2.24
N ASP A 123 -6.06 12.90 -1.99
CA ASP A 123 -5.14 13.41 -3.02
C ASP A 123 -4.82 12.35 -4.07
N MET A 124 -4.76 11.10 -3.67
CA MET A 124 -4.55 9.95 -4.56
C MET A 124 -5.83 9.51 -5.29
N GLY A 125 -6.99 10.04 -4.93
CA GLY A 125 -8.28 9.76 -5.59
C GLY A 125 -8.84 8.36 -5.27
N PHE A 126 -8.69 7.93 -4.03
CA PHE A 126 -9.41 6.76 -3.55
C PHE A 126 -10.91 7.05 -3.39
#